data_b9bfbbfa2c229e010f3e5790c66a460e
#
_entry.id   b9bfbbfa2c229e010f3e5790c66a460e
#
_cell.length_a   1.000
_cell.length_b   1.000
_cell.length_c   1.000
_cell.angle_alpha   90.00
_cell.angle_beta   90.00
_cell.angle_gamma   90.00
#
_symmetry.space_group_name_H-M   'P 1'
#
loop_
_entity.id
_entity.type
_entity.pdbx_description
1 polymer ?
#
loop_
_entity_poly.entity_id
_entity_poly.type
_entity_poly.pdbx_seq_one_letter_code
_entity_poly.pdbx_strand_id
1 'polypeptide(L)'
;MVISMPPSDITGLSADAVAVRLNYADGQSRTVFPTNVEVPFPDGRLIVSRADLAGLITHANDAFVETSGWTREELIGASHHILRHPDMPKRVFQDLWETVAQGRKWHGYVKNLRRDGAYYWVYATAVPNIRNGQCTGYTSVRRKPSRTCIAVLIPLYRQWLEQEKAAS
;
A
#
# COMPACT_ATOMS: atom_id res chain seq x y z
N MET A 1 -3.49 21.52 4.19
CA MET A 1 -4.29 20.77 5.19
C MET A 1 -3.74 19.35 5.21
N VAL A 2 -3.02 18.97 6.24
CA VAL A 2 -2.50 17.60 6.37
C VAL A 2 -3.68 16.73 6.78
N ILE A 3 -4.16 15.88 5.87
CA ILE A 3 -5.20 14.92 6.19
C ILE A 3 -4.52 13.81 7.01
N SER A 4 -4.83 13.80 8.29
CA SER A 4 -4.35 12.72 9.18
C SER A 4 -4.91 11.39 8.71
N MET A 5 -4.04 10.41 8.51
CA MET A 5 -4.47 9.03 8.27
C MET A 5 -5.27 8.53 9.48
N PRO A 6 -6.37 7.80 9.26
CA PRO A 6 -7.13 7.26 10.37
C PRO A 6 -6.24 6.35 11.24
N PRO A 7 -6.48 6.31 12.55
CA PRO A 7 -5.72 5.43 13.44
C PRO A 7 -5.94 3.97 13.05
N SER A 8 -4.95 3.13 13.32
CA SER A 8 -5.12 1.69 13.18
C SER A 8 -6.25 1.21 14.11
N ASP A 9 -7.03 0.25 13.63
CA ASP A 9 -8.05 -0.36 14.46
C ASP A 9 -7.37 -1.25 15.51
N ILE A 10 -7.48 -0.85 16.76
CA ILE A 10 -6.96 -1.60 17.90
C ILE A 10 -8.05 -2.45 18.58
N THR A 11 -9.27 -2.41 18.05
CA THR A 11 -10.39 -3.17 18.61
C THR A 11 -10.20 -4.66 18.36
N GLY A 12 -10.14 -5.46 19.41
CA GLY A 12 -9.98 -6.90 19.28
C GLY A 12 -8.54 -7.39 19.04
N LEU A 13 -7.53 -6.53 19.17
CA LEU A 13 -6.13 -6.97 19.14
C LEU A 13 -5.86 -7.95 20.29
N SER A 14 -5.09 -9.01 19.98
CA SER A 14 -4.61 -9.92 21.00
C SER A 14 -3.62 -9.21 21.95
N ALA A 15 -3.48 -9.74 23.17
CA ALA A 15 -2.51 -9.23 24.14
C ALA A 15 -1.05 -9.28 23.62
N ASP A 16 -0.78 -10.09 22.59
CA ASP A 16 0.53 -10.27 21.96
C ASP A 16 0.72 -9.40 20.72
N ALA A 17 -0.18 -8.46 20.43
CA ALA A 17 -0.07 -7.58 19.28
C ALA A 17 1.18 -6.70 19.40
N VAL A 18 2.07 -6.79 18.41
CA VAL A 18 3.30 -6.01 18.37
C VAL A 18 3.07 -4.70 17.62
N ALA A 19 3.31 -3.59 18.31
CA ALA A 19 3.25 -2.26 17.71
C ALA A 19 4.50 -2.01 16.86
N VAL A 20 4.31 -1.56 15.63
CA VAL A 20 5.40 -1.14 14.73
C VAL A 20 5.20 0.31 14.32
N ARG A 21 6.22 1.14 14.50
CA ARG A 21 6.19 2.52 14.04
C ARG A 21 6.70 2.62 12.61
N LEU A 22 5.88 3.15 11.73
CA LEU A 22 6.24 3.48 10.35
C LEU A 22 6.55 4.96 10.25
N ASN A 23 7.67 5.29 9.59
CA ASN A 23 8.06 6.65 9.26
C ASN A 23 7.95 6.83 7.74
N TYR A 24 7.32 7.90 7.31
CA TYR A 24 7.09 8.22 5.91
C TYR A 24 8.05 9.33 5.44
N ALA A 25 8.22 9.44 4.12
CA ALA A 25 9.12 10.41 3.51
C ALA A 25 8.73 11.87 3.78
N ASP A 26 7.46 12.14 4.07
CA ASP A 26 6.94 13.46 4.42
C ASP A 26 7.16 13.85 5.89
N GLY A 27 7.88 13.03 6.65
CA GLY A 27 8.15 13.23 8.07
C GLY A 27 7.03 12.78 9.01
N GLN A 28 5.92 12.31 8.48
CA GLN A 28 4.85 11.75 9.30
C GLN A 28 5.22 10.35 9.82
N SER A 29 4.59 9.96 10.90
CA SER A 29 4.73 8.60 11.45
C SER A 29 3.38 8.06 11.89
N ARG A 30 3.27 6.74 11.87
CA ARG A 30 2.07 6.01 12.28
C ARG A 30 2.47 4.73 12.98
N THR A 31 1.77 4.40 14.06
CA THR A 31 1.90 3.09 14.71
C THR A 31 0.86 2.14 14.13
N VAL A 32 1.31 0.97 13.71
CA VAL A 32 0.48 -0.10 13.16
C VAL A 32 0.69 -1.39 13.93
N PHE A 33 -0.27 -2.31 13.84
CA PHE A 33 -0.27 -3.58 14.58
C PHE A 33 -0.41 -4.74 13.59
N PRO A 34 0.66 -5.09 12.84
CA PRO A 34 0.60 -6.16 11.87
C PRO A 34 0.42 -7.52 12.54
N THR A 35 -0.35 -8.39 11.92
CA THR A 35 -0.52 -9.79 12.29
C THR A 35 0.03 -10.72 11.22
N ASN A 36 0.06 -12.03 11.50
CA ASN A 36 0.45 -13.06 10.52
C ASN A 36 -0.76 -13.64 9.77
N VAL A 37 -1.89 -12.97 9.80
CA VAL A 37 -3.11 -13.41 9.11
C VAL A 37 -3.11 -12.88 7.68
N GLU A 38 -3.07 -13.77 6.71
CA GLU A 38 -3.21 -13.42 5.30
C GLU A 38 -4.67 -13.51 4.88
N VAL A 39 -5.15 -12.44 4.24
CA VAL A 39 -6.44 -12.44 3.56
C VAL A 39 -6.17 -12.72 2.07
N PRO A 40 -6.82 -13.74 1.48
CA PRO A 40 -6.61 -14.06 0.08
C PRO A 40 -7.14 -12.94 -0.81
N PHE A 41 -6.49 -12.77 -1.98
CA PHE A 41 -6.97 -11.84 -2.99
C PHE A 41 -8.35 -12.31 -3.51
N PRO A 42 -9.33 -11.40 -3.68
CA PRO A 42 -10.68 -11.75 -4.10
C PRO A 42 -10.69 -12.36 -5.51
N ASP A 43 -11.26 -13.57 -5.66
CA ASP A 43 -11.32 -14.26 -6.94
C ASP A 43 -12.19 -13.52 -7.96
N GLY A 44 -11.70 -13.45 -9.21
CA GLY A 44 -12.43 -12.86 -10.34
C GLY A 44 -12.63 -11.36 -10.24
N ARG A 45 -11.96 -10.66 -9.32
CA ARG A 45 -12.11 -9.21 -9.12
C ARG A 45 -10.78 -8.49 -9.29
N LEU A 46 -10.86 -7.22 -9.64
CA LEU A 46 -9.72 -6.29 -9.62
C LEU A 46 -9.91 -5.29 -8.47
N ILE A 47 -8.81 -4.96 -7.80
CA ILE A 47 -8.80 -3.85 -6.85
C ILE A 47 -8.33 -2.62 -7.60
N VAL A 48 -9.15 -1.57 -7.61
CA VAL A 48 -8.87 -0.33 -8.35
C VAL A 48 -8.95 0.87 -7.43
N SER A 49 -7.95 1.72 -7.51
CA SER A 49 -7.97 3.03 -6.87
C SER A 49 -7.40 4.09 -7.80
N ARG A 50 -7.80 5.35 -7.55
CA ARG A 50 -7.18 6.53 -8.14
C ARG A 50 -6.65 7.42 -7.04
N ALA A 51 -5.62 8.18 -7.37
CA ALA A 51 -5.04 9.17 -6.48
C ALA A 51 -4.79 10.47 -7.24
N ASP A 52 -4.77 11.58 -6.51
CA ASP A 52 -4.32 12.85 -7.03
C ASP A 52 -2.78 12.92 -7.13
N LEU A 53 -2.24 14.07 -7.53
CA LEU A 53 -0.79 14.28 -7.65
C LEU A 53 -0.06 14.23 -6.31
N ALA A 54 -0.75 14.47 -5.23
CA ALA A 54 -0.19 14.37 -3.86
C ALA A 54 -0.23 12.94 -3.30
N GLY A 55 -0.79 11.97 -4.05
CA GLY A 55 -0.94 10.59 -3.60
C GLY A 55 -2.14 10.35 -2.68
N LEU A 56 -3.07 11.30 -2.60
CA LEU A 56 -4.31 11.13 -1.84
C LEU A 56 -5.34 10.37 -2.66
N ILE A 57 -5.98 9.39 -2.06
CA ILE A 57 -6.97 8.53 -2.72
C ILE A 57 -8.19 9.35 -3.09
N THR A 58 -8.56 9.33 -4.38
CA THR A 58 -9.73 10.03 -4.91
C THR A 58 -10.84 9.07 -5.35
N HIS A 59 -10.51 7.80 -5.54
CA HIS A 59 -11.46 6.75 -5.90
C HIS A 59 -11.02 5.40 -5.34
N ALA A 60 -11.98 4.62 -4.87
CA ALA A 60 -11.80 3.27 -4.38
C ALA A 60 -12.98 2.41 -4.83
N ASN A 61 -12.74 1.31 -5.54
CA ASN A 61 -13.82 0.40 -5.89
C ASN A 61 -14.22 -0.50 -4.71
N ASP A 62 -15.32 -1.23 -4.83
CA ASP A 62 -15.83 -2.07 -3.75
C ASP A 62 -14.84 -3.16 -3.33
N ALA A 63 -14.12 -3.75 -4.29
CA ALA A 63 -13.09 -4.74 -3.98
C ALA A 63 -11.97 -4.16 -3.11
N PHE A 64 -11.59 -2.91 -3.33
CA PHE A 64 -10.62 -2.22 -2.48
C PHE A 64 -11.15 -2.01 -1.06
N VAL A 65 -12.35 -1.51 -0.93
CA VAL A 65 -13.01 -1.32 0.38
C VAL A 65 -13.06 -2.64 1.15
N GLU A 66 -13.61 -3.67 0.54
CA GLU A 66 -13.78 -4.99 1.18
C GLU A 66 -12.45 -5.64 1.56
N THR A 67 -11.46 -5.61 0.65
CA THR A 67 -10.17 -6.28 0.88
C THR A 67 -9.32 -5.53 1.89
N SER A 68 -9.32 -4.21 1.87
CA SER A 68 -8.52 -3.39 2.80
C SER A 68 -9.08 -3.32 4.21
N GLY A 69 -10.38 -3.57 4.36
CA GLY A 69 -11.09 -3.45 5.64
C GLY A 69 -11.38 -2.00 6.06
N TRP A 70 -10.96 -1.02 5.27
CA TRP A 70 -11.28 0.40 5.48
C TRP A 70 -12.62 0.74 4.85
N THR A 71 -13.38 1.65 5.45
CA THR A 71 -14.57 2.20 4.80
C THR A 71 -14.18 3.10 3.63
N ARG A 72 -15.10 3.33 2.71
CA ARG A 72 -14.86 4.24 1.59
C ARG A 72 -14.56 5.66 2.07
N GLU A 73 -15.27 6.11 3.08
CA GLU A 73 -15.11 7.43 3.69
C GLU A 73 -13.73 7.61 4.32
N GLU A 74 -13.19 6.54 4.92
CA GLU A 74 -11.84 6.55 5.48
C GLU A 74 -10.77 6.52 4.39
N LEU A 75 -11.02 5.85 3.27
CA LEU A 75 -10.08 5.76 2.15
C LEU A 75 -10.00 7.05 1.33
N ILE A 76 -11.14 7.64 0.98
CA ILE A 76 -11.16 8.86 0.15
C ILE A 76 -10.53 10.02 0.93
N GLY A 77 -9.52 10.64 0.33
CA GLY A 77 -8.73 11.71 0.93
C GLY A 77 -7.57 11.24 1.80
N ALA A 78 -7.48 9.95 2.12
CA ALA A 78 -6.31 9.40 2.80
C ALA A 78 -5.14 9.21 1.84
N SER A 79 -3.91 9.31 2.38
CA SER A 79 -2.73 8.90 1.64
C SER A 79 -2.73 7.38 1.40
N HIS A 80 -2.19 6.94 0.27
CA HIS A 80 -1.95 5.52 0.01
C HIS A 80 -1.06 4.84 1.07
N HIS A 81 -0.32 5.61 1.87
CA HIS A 81 0.42 5.11 3.03
C HIS A 81 -0.45 4.42 4.08
N ILE A 82 -1.78 4.62 4.04
CA ILE A 82 -2.73 3.90 4.90
C ILE A 82 -2.61 2.37 4.76
N LEU A 83 -2.16 1.89 3.59
CA LEU A 83 -1.96 0.47 3.28
C LEU A 83 -0.54 -0.04 3.53
N ARG A 84 0.37 0.84 4.00
CA ARG A 84 1.78 0.49 4.12
C ARG A 84 2.00 -0.60 5.15
N HIS A 85 2.53 -1.74 4.70
CA HIS A 85 2.97 -2.82 5.57
C HIS A 85 4.44 -2.63 5.99
N PRO A 86 4.81 -2.92 7.25
CA PRO A 86 6.21 -2.80 7.73
C PRO A 86 7.22 -3.64 6.95
N ASP A 87 6.78 -4.76 6.37
CA ASP A 87 7.64 -5.66 5.59
C ASP A 87 7.95 -5.15 4.18
N MET A 88 7.40 -4.00 3.78
CA MET A 88 7.64 -3.42 2.46
C MET A 88 8.83 -2.46 2.49
N PRO A 89 9.89 -2.72 1.70
CA PRO A 89 11.02 -1.81 1.58
C PRO A 89 10.62 -0.47 0.94
N LYS A 90 11.22 0.62 1.42
CA LYS A 90 10.97 1.97 0.87
C LYS A 90 11.33 2.08 -0.60
N ARG A 91 12.38 1.38 -1.04
CA ARG A 91 12.85 1.40 -2.44
C ARG A 91 11.81 0.93 -3.43
N VAL A 92 10.89 0.03 -3.04
CA VAL A 92 9.79 -0.43 -3.92
C VAL A 92 8.85 0.74 -4.26
N PHE A 93 8.50 1.55 -3.27
CA PHE A 93 7.64 2.72 -3.47
C PHE A 93 8.39 3.87 -4.14
N GLN A 94 9.67 4.03 -3.84
CA GLN A 94 10.52 5.00 -4.54
C GLN A 94 10.58 4.69 -6.03
N ASP A 95 10.84 3.45 -6.41
CA ASP A 95 10.83 2.99 -7.80
C ASP A 95 9.47 3.23 -8.47
N LEU A 96 8.36 2.94 -7.76
CA LEU A 96 7.02 3.24 -8.24
C LEU A 96 6.85 4.72 -8.59
N TRP A 97 7.13 5.61 -7.63
CA TRP A 97 6.91 7.04 -7.81
C TRP A 97 7.83 7.64 -8.88
N GLU A 98 9.09 7.24 -8.93
CA GLU A 98 10.04 7.66 -9.96
C GLU A 98 9.58 7.21 -11.35
N THR A 99 9.07 6.00 -11.49
CA THR A 99 8.58 5.44 -12.75
C THR A 99 7.35 6.18 -13.27
N VAL A 100 6.34 6.37 -12.42
CA VAL A 100 5.10 7.04 -12.85
C VAL A 100 5.30 8.54 -13.06
N ALA A 101 6.21 9.17 -12.33
CA ALA A 101 6.58 10.57 -12.54
C ALA A 101 7.22 10.82 -13.92
N GLN A 102 7.84 9.81 -14.50
CA GLN A 102 8.38 9.83 -15.86
C GLN A 102 7.33 9.49 -16.94
N GLY A 103 6.06 9.38 -16.59
CA GLY A 103 4.98 9.03 -17.50
C GLY A 103 4.93 7.54 -17.87
N ARG A 104 5.67 6.69 -17.17
CA ARG A 104 5.75 5.26 -17.45
C ARG A 104 4.85 4.44 -16.50
N LYS A 105 4.47 3.25 -16.97
CA LYS A 105 3.76 2.26 -16.14
C LYS A 105 4.75 1.58 -15.20
N TRP A 106 4.31 1.39 -13.96
CA TRP A 106 5.02 0.59 -12.98
C TRP A 106 4.26 -0.71 -12.71
N HIS A 107 5.01 -1.79 -12.50
CA HIS A 107 4.48 -3.08 -12.06
C HIS A 107 5.28 -3.60 -10.88
N GLY A 108 4.61 -4.18 -9.92
CA GLY A 108 5.30 -4.77 -8.78
C GLY A 108 4.39 -5.52 -7.83
N TYR A 109 5.01 -6.33 -6.98
CA TYR A 109 4.36 -7.07 -5.92
C TYR A 109 4.36 -6.25 -4.65
N VAL A 110 3.20 -6.08 -4.04
CA VAL A 110 3.04 -5.28 -2.83
C VAL A 110 2.30 -6.10 -1.78
N LYS A 111 2.84 -6.10 -0.57
CA LYS A 111 2.18 -6.59 0.64
C LYS A 111 1.50 -5.41 1.29
N ASN A 112 0.18 -5.46 1.39
CA ASN A 112 -0.64 -4.39 1.97
C ASN A 112 -1.11 -4.76 3.37
N LEU A 113 -1.18 -3.75 4.24
CA LEU A 113 -1.72 -3.86 5.58
C LEU A 113 -3.20 -3.50 5.57
N ARG A 114 -4.03 -4.36 6.15
CA ARG A 114 -5.45 -4.11 6.39
C ARG A 114 -5.67 -3.27 7.64
N ARG A 115 -6.87 -2.72 7.76
CA ARG A 115 -7.30 -2.01 8.97
C ARG A 115 -7.15 -2.84 10.24
N ASP A 116 -7.47 -4.14 10.18
CA ASP A 116 -7.42 -5.09 11.30
C ASP A 116 -6.01 -5.65 11.59
N GLY A 117 -5.00 -5.21 10.83
CA GLY A 117 -3.62 -5.69 10.97
C GLY A 117 -3.29 -6.94 10.15
N ALA A 118 -4.27 -7.60 9.56
CA ALA A 118 -4.03 -8.66 8.60
C ALA A 118 -3.40 -8.09 7.32
N TYR A 119 -2.89 -8.93 6.45
CA TYR A 119 -2.25 -8.51 5.22
C TYR A 119 -2.80 -9.24 4.00
N TYR A 120 -2.55 -8.66 2.83
CA TYR A 120 -2.82 -9.29 1.55
C TYR A 120 -1.77 -8.89 0.52
N TRP A 121 -1.42 -9.84 -0.34
CA TRP A 121 -0.51 -9.61 -1.44
C TRP A 121 -1.26 -9.26 -2.71
N VAL A 122 -0.69 -8.35 -3.49
CA VAL A 122 -1.22 -7.95 -4.80
C VAL A 122 -0.10 -7.87 -5.84
N TYR A 123 -0.44 -8.10 -7.10
CA TYR A 123 0.36 -7.66 -8.24
C TYR A 123 -0.23 -6.34 -8.75
N ALA A 124 0.50 -5.26 -8.53
CA ALA A 124 0.02 -3.92 -8.80
C ALA A 124 0.55 -3.38 -10.13
N THR A 125 -0.31 -2.67 -10.85
CA THR A 125 0.06 -1.84 -12.00
C THR A 125 -0.36 -0.41 -11.69
N ALA A 126 0.59 0.51 -11.66
CA ALA A 126 0.34 1.93 -11.48
C ALA A 126 0.62 2.68 -12.77
N VAL A 127 -0.29 3.57 -13.16
CA VAL A 127 -0.17 4.38 -14.36
C VAL A 127 -0.49 5.84 -14.06
N PRO A 128 0.23 6.79 -14.68
CA PRO A 128 -0.15 8.18 -14.61
C PRO A 128 -1.40 8.43 -15.46
N ASN A 129 -2.31 9.26 -14.97
CA ASN A 129 -3.48 9.73 -15.70
C ASN A 129 -3.09 11.01 -16.45
N ILE A 130 -3.05 10.96 -17.77
CA ILE A 130 -2.67 12.10 -18.62
C ILE A 130 -3.93 12.71 -19.23
N ARG A 131 -4.09 14.01 -19.06
CA ARG A 131 -5.15 14.81 -19.66
C ARG A 131 -4.56 16.05 -20.29
N ASN A 132 -4.83 16.27 -21.58
CA ASN A 132 -4.26 17.40 -22.34
C ASN A 132 -2.73 17.51 -22.18
N GLY A 133 -2.01 16.39 -22.23
CA GLY A 133 -0.56 16.32 -22.09
C GLY A 133 -0.02 16.51 -20.66
N GLN A 134 -0.89 16.68 -19.68
CA GLN A 134 -0.50 16.88 -18.28
C GLN A 134 -0.94 15.71 -17.40
N CYS A 135 -0.10 15.32 -16.45
CA CYS A 135 -0.44 14.35 -15.42
C CYS A 135 -1.42 14.99 -14.43
N THR A 136 -2.56 14.34 -14.21
CA THR A 136 -3.61 14.81 -13.29
C THR A 136 -3.74 13.94 -12.05
N GLY A 137 -3.02 12.84 -11.99
CA GLY A 137 -3.06 11.87 -10.91
C GLY A 137 -2.63 10.49 -11.39
N TYR A 138 -3.00 9.47 -10.63
CA TYR A 138 -2.55 8.10 -10.87
C TYR A 138 -3.69 7.12 -10.71
N THR A 139 -3.63 6.02 -11.46
CA THR A 139 -4.54 4.86 -11.30
C THR A 139 -3.72 3.63 -10.95
N SER A 140 -4.15 2.91 -9.95
CA SER A 140 -3.57 1.61 -9.57
C SER A 140 -4.59 0.51 -9.75
N VAL A 141 -4.22 -0.51 -10.52
CA VAL A 141 -4.99 -1.73 -10.72
C VAL A 141 -4.22 -2.89 -10.14
N ARG A 142 -4.86 -3.65 -9.25
CA ARG A 142 -4.23 -4.76 -8.55
C ARG A 142 -4.93 -6.06 -8.92
N ARG A 143 -4.11 -7.04 -9.25
CA ARG A 143 -4.52 -8.39 -9.67
C ARG A 143 -4.05 -9.43 -8.68
N LYS A 144 -4.62 -10.62 -8.79
CA LYS A 144 -4.19 -11.79 -8.03
C LYS A 144 -2.71 -12.05 -8.27
N PRO A 145 -1.88 -12.10 -7.22
CA PRO A 145 -0.45 -12.29 -7.35
C PRO A 145 -0.09 -13.76 -7.58
N SER A 146 1.07 -14.00 -8.22
CA SER A 146 1.68 -15.32 -8.31
C SER A 146 2.30 -15.71 -6.96
N ARG A 147 1.89 -16.85 -6.40
CA ARG A 147 2.47 -17.36 -5.14
C ARG A 147 3.95 -17.72 -5.29
N THR A 148 4.35 -18.21 -6.46
CA THR A 148 5.75 -18.50 -6.77
C THR A 148 6.60 -17.23 -6.74
N CYS A 149 6.11 -16.14 -7.35
CA CYS A 149 6.82 -14.86 -7.34
C CYS A 149 6.90 -14.27 -5.92
N ILE A 150 5.83 -14.35 -5.13
CA ILE A 150 5.83 -13.92 -3.74
C ILE A 150 6.90 -14.67 -2.94
N ALA A 151 6.99 -15.99 -3.09
CA ALA A 151 7.97 -16.80 -2.37
C ALA A 151 9.42 -16.38 -2.69
N VAL A 152 9.70 -15.97 -3.93
CA VAL A 152 11.02 -15.43 -4.33
C VAL A 152 11.27 -14.04 -3.77
N LEU A 153 10.22 -13.20 -3.71
CA LEU A 153 10.37 -11.81 -3.30
C LEU A 153 10.48 -11.61 -1.78
N ILE A 154 9.87 -12.47 -0.99
CA ILE A 154 9.91 -12.34 0.48
C ILE A 154 11.36 -12.24 1.01
N PRO A 155 12.30 -13.15 0.69
CA PRO A 155 13.68 -13.02 1.16
C PRO A 155 14.39 -11.80 0.58
N LEU A 156 14.11 -11.41 -0.66
CA LEU A 156 14.69 -10.23 -1.28
C LEU A 156 14.21 -8.94 -0.58
N TYR A 157 12.91 -8.81 -0.31
CA TYR A 157 12.36 -7.66 0.39
C TYR A 157 12.89 -7.56 1.83
N ARG A 158 13.05 -8.69 2.50
CA ARG A 158 13.69 -8.75 3.82
C ARG A 158 15.12 -8.22 3.78
N GLN A 159 15.92 -8.67 2.80
CA GLN A 159 17.27 -8.18 2.60
C GLN A 159 17.32 -6.66 2.36
N TRP A 160 16.42 -6.14 1.55
CA TRP A 160 16.34 -4.71 1.30
C TRP A 160 15.95 -3.91 2.54
N LEU A 161 15.03 -4.41 3.36
CA LEU A 161 14.68 -3.80 4.64
C LEU A 161 15.86 -3.75 5.61
N GLU A 162 16.65 -4.82 5.69
CA GLU A 162 17.85 -4.87 6.52
C GLU A 162 18.90 -3.84 6.06
N GLN A 163 19.10 -3.71 4.75
CA GLN A 163 19.97 -2.69 4.17
C GLN A 163 19.48 -1.26 4.47
N GLU A 164 18.18 -1.02 4.37
CA GLU A 164 17.60 0.28 4.70
C GLU A 164 17.74 0.64 6.18
N LYS A 165 17.59 -0.32 7.08
CA LYS A 165 17.81 -0.13 8.53
C LYS A 165 19.27 0.15 8.86
N ALA A 166 20.21 -0.51 8.18
CA ALA A 166 21.64 -0.31 8.38
C ALA A 166 22.12 1.06 7.87
N ALA A 167 21.42 1.66 6.90
CA ALA A 167 21.75 2.97 6.32
C ALA A 167 21.08 4.15 7.06
N SER A 168 20.29 3.88 8.10
CA SER A 168 19.52 4.89 8.85
C SER A 168 20.29 5.43 10.04
#